data_13cf5f73eeab8b366dd2fbe5df504ddf
#
_entry.id   13cf5f73eeab8b366dd2fbe5df504ddf
#
_cell.length_a   1.000
_cell.length_b   1.000
_cell.length_c   1.000
_cell.angle_alpha   90.00
_cell.angle_beta   90.00
_cell.angle_gamma   90.00
#
_symmetry.space_group_name_H-M   'P 1'
#
loop_
_entity.id
_entity.type
_entity.pdbx_description
1 polymer ?
#
loop_
_entity_poly.entity_id
_entity_poly.type
_entity_poly.pdbx_seq_one_letter_code
_entity_poly.pdbx_strand_id
1 'polypeptide(L)'
;MLVRIVLIAVLAAAHGVVQAQREFREYPSFEGDVAAAPLPPDYQVPGELVIGRLMYPDSRFGFGGEWRSGGTGWTDDYPRGDRTLVEMLRRFTRTHVRAVEQPVNLEDGDDVHYWPFLVAGLAGSWQLTDQQAASLREHLLRGGFLFCDSFFGERNYVVFEESLRRVFPDRPIIDLTDDHPIFHSVFDLPNMTSVVIPNANSVFWGRGGFMRGGPPRWRGVEDEEGRLVVLIAYNNDVADAWQWADDPRYPAELVNLALRLGVNVAMYAMTH
;
A
#
# COMPACT_ATOMS: atom_id res chain seq x y z
N MET A 1 -21.56 -2.58 -53.23
CA MET A 1 -20.34 -1.83 -52.88
C MET A 1 -20.49 -0.94 -51.62
N LEU A 2 -21.70 -0.44 -51.33
CA LEU A 2 -21.94 0.41 -50.12
C LEU A 2 -21.85 -0.32 -48.75
N VAL A 3 -22.24 -1.60 -48.67
CA VAL A 3 -22.29 -2.36 -47.40
C VAL A 3 -20.89 -2.66 -46.84
N ARG A 4 -19.88 -2.79 -47.70
CA ARG A 4 -18.49 -3.04 -47.24
C ARG A 4 -17.78 -1.80 -46.62
N ILE A 5 -18.22 -0.61 -47.04
CA ILE A 5 -17.64 0.65 -46.52
C ILE A 5 -18.16 0.97 -45.13
N VAL A 6 -19.40 0.61 -44.79
CA VAL A 6 -19.99 0.82 -43.46
C VAL A 6 -19.39 -0.10 -42.43
N LEU A 7 -19.00 -1.35 -42.76
CA LEU A 7 -18.35 -2.26 -41.81
C LEU A 7 -16.94 -1.82 -41.44
N ILE A 8 -16.21 -1.19 -42.36
CA ILE A 8 -14.85 -0.68 -42.07
C ILE A 8 -14.89 0.57 -41.19
N ALA A 9 -15.89 1.42 -41.35
CA ALA A 9 -16.07 2.61 -40.53
C ALA A 9 -16.46 2.30 -39.06
N VAL A 10 -17.22 1.22 -38.83
CA VAL A 10 -17.60 0.77 -37.48
C VAL A 10 -16.45 0.12 -36.74
N LEU A 11 -15.56 -0.57 -37.46
CA LEU A 11 -14.32 -1.16 -36.84
C LEU A 11 -13.25 -0.11 -36.51
N ALA A 12 -13.22 1.02 -37.21
CA ALA A 12 -12.28 2.11 -36.91
C ALA A 12 -12.72 2.97 -35.70
N ALA A 13 -14.02 2.99 -35.36
CA ALA A 13 -14.52 3.74 -34.21
C ALA A 13 -14.38 3.01 -32.85
N ALA A 14 -14.02 1.72 -32.87
CA ALA A 14 -13.83 0.91 -31.66
C ALA A 14 -12.39 0.91 -31.11
N HIS A 15 -11.49 1.71 -31.67
CA HIS A 15 -10.23 2.02 -31.03
C HIS A 15 -10.48 3.11 -29.98
N GLY A 16 -11.20 2.75 -28.92
CA GLY A 16 -11.18 3.49 -27.68
C GLY A 16 -9.70 3.71 -27.33
N VAL A 17 -9.34 4.92 -26.97
CA VAL A 17 -8.00 5.25 -26.43
C VAL A 17 -7.79 4.27 -25.29
N VAL A 18 -6.99 3.22 -25.51
CA VAL A 18 -6.43 2.43 -24.41
C VAL A 18 -5.54 3.39 -23.69
N GLN A 19 -6.03 3.94 -22.59
CA GLN A 19 -5.24 4.76 -21.72
C GLN A 19 -4.18 3.82 -21.15
N ALA A 20 -2.96 3.94 -21.64
CA ALA A 20 -1.88 3.03 -21.27
C ALA A 20 -1.56 3.22 -19.78
N GLN A 21 -1.35 2.11 -19.08
CA GLN A 21 -0.75 2.12 -17.75
C GLN A 21 0.48 3.02 -17.75
N ARG A 22 0.68 3.78 -16.67
CA ARG A 22 1.92 4.54 -16.51
C ARG A 22 3.12 3.60 -16.51
N GLU A 23 4.16 3.99 -17.23
CA GLU A 23 5.42 3.26 -17.20
C GLU A 23 6.02 3.27 -15.80
N PHE A 24 6.69 2.18 -15.45
CA PHE A 24 7.42 2.09 -14.20
C PHE A 24 8.50 3.16 -14.12
N ARG A 25 8.54 3.86 -13.00
CA ARG A 25 9.57 4.84 -12.68
C ARG A 25 9.99 4.66 -11.22
N GLU A 26 11.28 4.55 -11.00
CA GLU A 26 11.86 4.54 -9.66
C GLU A 26 12.06 5.98 -9.15
N TYR A 27 11.82 6.16 -7.87
CA TYR A 27 11.97 7.44 -7.18
C TYR A 27 13.01 7.32 -6.06
N PRO A 28 13.69 8.41 -5.68
CA PRO A 28 14.57 8.38 -4.51
C PRO A 28 13.76 8.16 -3.23
N SER A 29 14.26 7.30 -2.34
CA SER A 29 13.76 7.20 -0.98
C SER A 29 14.32 8.33 -0.11
N PHE A 30 13.55 8.79 0.88
CA PHE A 30 14.08 9.72 1.88
C PHE A 30 15.09 9.01 2.82
N GLU A 31 15.07 7.70 2.89
CA GLU A 31 16.02 6.89 3.65
C GLU A 31 17.35 6.67 2.92
N GLY A 32 17.45 7.12 1.66
CA GLY A 32 18.66 6.99 0.85
C GLY A 32 19.06 5.53 0.59
N ASP A 33 20.37 5.25 0.72
CA ASP A 33 20.95 3.94 0.40
C ASP A 33 20.42 2.78 1.26
N VAL A 34 19.87 3.08 2.44
CA VAL A 34 19.32 2.06 3.34
C VAL A 34 18.10 1.35 2.73
N ALA A 35 17.28 2.11 2.02
CA ALA A 35 16.11 1.58 1.33
C ALA A 35 16.42 1.11 -0.10
N ALA A 36 17.67 1.23 -0.57
CA ALA A 36 18.04 0.84 -1.92
C ALA A 36 17.85 -0.67 -2.14
N ALA A 37 17.30 -1.01 -3.29
CA ALA A 37 17.22 -2.37 -3.78
C ALA A 37 17.50 -2.39 -5.29
N PRO A 38 18.27 -3.37 -5.79
CA PRO A 38 18.57 -3.44 -7.22
C PRO A 38 17.31 -3.75 -8.03
N LEU A 39 17.24 -3.22 -9.25
CA LEU A 39 16.19 -3.60 -10.19
C LEU A 39 16.39 -5.06 -10.62
N PRO A 40 15.41 -5.94 -10.44
CA PRO A 40 15.50 -7.31 -10.92
C PRO A 40 15.46 -7.32 -12.46
N PRO A 41 16.07 -8.34 -13.12
CA PRO A 41 16.18 -8.38 -14.58
C PRO A 41 14.83 -8.46 -15.31
N ASP A 42 13.79 -8.91 -14.62
CA ASP A 42 12.42 -9.06 -15.12
C ASP A 42 11.46 -7.92 -14.69
N TYR A 43 11.98 -6.77 -14.29
CA TYR A 43 11.18 -5.65 -13.79
C TYR A 43 10.14 -5.10 -14.78
N GLN A 44 10.37 -5.31 -16.09
CA GLN A 44 9.46 -4.89 -17.16
C GLN A 44 8.40 -5.94 -17.51
N VAL A 45 8.51 -7.16 -16.95
CA VAL A 45 7.55 -8.22 -17.23
C VAL A 45 6.22 -7.91 -16.50
N PRO A 46 5.09 -7.79 -17.22
CA PRO A 46 3.79 -7.56 -16.60
C PRO A 46 3.42 -8.67 -15.62
N GLY A 47 2.62 -8.34 -14.60
CA GLY A 47 2.08 -9.30 -13.64
C GLY A 47 0.57 -9.15 -13.51
N GLU A 48 -0.10 -10.19 -12.98
CA GLU A 48 -1.51 -10.16 -12.59
C GLU A 48 -1.74 -9.31 -11.33
N LEU A 49 -0.74 -9.31 -10.45
CA LEU A 49 -0.68 -8.47 -9.25
C LEU A 49 0.54 -7.56 -9.32
N VAL A 50 0.32 -6.32 -8.96
CA VAL A 50 1.37 -5.31 -8.76
C VAL A 50 1.11 -4.61 -7.42
N ILE A 51 2.15 -4.43 -6.61
CA ILE A 51 2.06 -3.60 -5.42
C ILE A 51 2.09 -2.14 -5.88
N GLY A 52 1.02 -1.39 -5.69
CA GLY A 52 0.96 0.04 -5.92
C GLY A 52 1.47 0.79 -4.69
N ARG A 53 2.56 1.55 -4.82
CA ARG A 53 3.02 2.46 -3.77
C ARG A 53 2.32 3.81 -3.92
N LEU A 54 1.43 4.14 -3.00
CA LEU A 54 0.65 5.37 -3.06
C LEU A 54 1.54 6.60 -2.84
N MET A 55 1.55 7.50 -3.82
CA MET A 55 2.20 8.81 -3.72
C MET A 55 1.23 9.83 -3.14
N TYR A 56 1.67 10.60 -2.16
CA TYR A 56 0.85 11.63 -1.51
C TYR A 56 1.69 12.80 -0.99
N PRO A 57 1.11 14.01 -0.89
CA PRO A 57 1.75 15.15 -0.23
C PRO A 57 1.79 14.92 1.28
N ASP A 58 2.93 15.31 1.89
CA ASP A 58 3.07 15.33 3.34
C ASP A 58 2.30 16.50 3.96
N SER A 59 1.75 16.25 5.13
CA SER A 59 1.25 17.29 6.00
C SER A 59 2.40 18.19 6.51
N ARG A 60 2.06 19.31 7.13
CA ARG A 60 3.04 20.20 7.79
C ARG A 60 3.89 19.50 8.87
N PHE A 61 3.55 18.29 9.24
CA PHE A 61 4.24 17.48 10.25
C PHE A 61 5.04 16.33 9.62
N GLY A 62 5.00 16.19 8.31
CA GLY A 62 5.78 15.22 7.56
C GLY A 62 7.19 15.74 7.23
N PHE A 63 7.84 15.08 6.28
CA PHE A 63 9.23 15.37 5.92
C PHE A 63 9.39 16.62 5.03
N GLY A 64 8.26 17.12 4.49
CA GLY A 64 8.26 18.23 3.53
C GLY A 64 8.87 17.84 2.18
N GLY A 65 8.98 18.80 1.27
CA GLY A 65 9.55 18.58 -0.06
C GLY A 65 8.50 18.44 -1.17
N GLU A 66 8.98 18.23 -2.41
CA GLU A 66 8.14 18.01 -3.58
C GLU A 66 7.83 16.51 -3.68
N TRP A 67 6.71 16.08 -3.13
CA TRP A 67 6.32 14.69 -3.04
C TRP A 67 6.26 13.95 -4.39
N ARG A 68 6.00 14.67 -5.49
CA ARG A 68 5.99 14.07 -6.84
C ARG A 68 7.38 13.66 -7.34
N SER A 69 8.43 14.11 -6.65
CA SER A 69 9.81 13.77 -6.97
C SER A 69 10.41 12.69 -6.09
N GLY A 70 9.65 12.14 -5.14
CA GLY A 70 10.15 11.20 -4.14
C GLY A 70 10.87 11.88 -2.98
N GLY A 71 11.55 11.12 -2.14
CA GLY A 71 12.30 11.64 -0.99
C GLY A 71 11.43 12.22 0.12
N THR A 72 10.16 11.83 0.21
CA THR A 72 9.17 12.27 1.20
C THR A 72 8.52 11.07 1.87
N GLY A 73 7.56 11.29 2.79
CA GLY A 73 6.99 10.24 3.63
C GLY A 73 6.45 9.02 2.86
N TRP A 74 5.90 9.17 1.67
CA TRP A 74 5.42 8.03 0.90
C TRP A 74 6.52 7.07 0.44
N THR A 75 7.81 7.51 0.48
CA THR A 75 8.97 6.69 0.14
C THR A 75 9.62 6.00 1.36
N ASP A 76 8.90 5.90 2.48
CA ASP A 76 9.27 5.09 3.63
C ASP A 76 9.30 3.61 3.25
N ASP A 77 10.37 2.87 3.60
CA ASP A 77 10.58 1.47 3.22
C ASP A 77 10.63 1.18 1.71
N TYR A 78 10.47 2.19 0.89
CA TYR A 78 10.44 2.09 -0.57
C TYR A 78 11.84 2.24 -1.18
N PRO A 79 12.24 1.44 -2.16
CA PRO A 79 11.51 0.32 -2.75
C PRO A 79 11.80 -1.04 -2.10
N ARG A 80 12.71 -1.13 -1.14
CA ARG A 80 13.23 -2.39 -0.59
C ARG A 80 12.15 -3.23 0.09
N GLY A 81 11.32 -2.62 0.94
CA GLY A 81 10.21 -3.30 1.60
C GLY A 81 9.22 -3.88 0.60
N ASP A 82 8.81 -3.09 -0.40
CA ASP A 82 7.89 -3.55 -1.45
C ASP A 82 8.45 -4.74 -2.24
N ARG A 83 9.73 -4.68 -2.64
CA ARG A 83 10.40 -5.76 -3.41
C ARG A 83 10.55 -7.03 -2.59
N THR A 84 10.81 -6.91 -1.28
CA THR A 84 10.82 -8.07 -0.37
C THR A 84 9.43 -8.72 -0.30
N LEU A 85 8.35 -7.93 -0.17
CA LEU A 85 6.99 -8.47 -0.20
C LEU A 85 6.65 -9.13 -1.54
N VAL A 86 7.06 -8.53 -2.67
CA VAL A 86 6.90 -9.14 -4.00
C VAL A 86 7.56 -10.52 -4.07
N GLU A 87 8.80 -10.66 -3.58
CA GLU A 87 9.48 -11.96 -3.57
C GLU A 87 8.72 -13.01 -2.76
N MET A 88 8.14 -12.61 -1.62
CA MET A 88 7.34 -13.51 -0.79
C MET A 88 6.03 -13.91 -1.47
N LEU A 89 5.34 -12.97 -2.12
CA LEU A 89 4.14 -13.26 -2.90
C LEU A 89 4.44 -14.28 -4.03
N ARG A 90 5.54 -14.10 -4.75
CA ARG A 90 5.98 -15.05 -5.79
C ARG A 90 6.32 -16.45 -5.25
N ARG A 91 6.78 -16.54 -3.99
CA ARG A 91 7.15 -17.82 -3.35
C ARG A 91 5.95 -18.56 -2.78
N PHE A 92 5.01 -17.84 -2.18
CA PHE A 92 3.92 -18.43 -1.40
C PHE A 92 2.59 -18.49 -2.13
N THR A 93 2.49 -17.84 -3.30
CA THR A 93 1.28 -17.87 -4.12
C THR A 93 1.54 -18.41 -5.52
N ARG A 94 0.47 -18.69 -6.27
CA ARG A 94 0.56 -19.02 -7.69
C ARG A 94 0.28 -17.81 -8.58
N THR A 95 0.10 -16.64 -7.98
CA THR A 95 -0.17 -15.40 -8.68
C THR A 95 1.09 -14.94 -9.42
N HIS A 96 0.92 -14.51 -10.66
CA HIS A 96 2.00 -13.90 -11.42
C HIS A 96 2.18 -12.45 -10.98
N VAL A 97 3.09 -12.23 -10.04
CA VAL A 97 3.36 -10.90 -9.45
C VAL A 97 4.48 -10.20 -10.23
N ARG A 98 4.29 -8.94 -10.64
CA ARG A 98 5.35 -8.13 -11.23
C ARG A 98 6.52 -7.99 -10.24
N ALA A 99 7.75 -8.01 -10.76
CA ALA A 99 8.97 -8.03 -9.95
C ALA A 99 9.23 -6.75 -9.14
N VAL A 100 8.55 -5.67 -9.50
CA VAL A 100 8.69 -4.36 -8.87
C VAL A 100 7.33 -3.74 -8.58
N GLU A 101 7.30 -2.88 -7.61
CA GLU A 101 6.20 -2.01 -7.23
C GLU A 101 5.83 -1.04 -8.35
N GLN A 102 4.73 -0.31 -8.20
CA GLN A 102 4.34 0.82 -9.05
C GLN A 102 4.05 2.04 -8.19
N PRO A 103 4.82 3.11 -8.28
CA PRO A 103 4.43 4.39 -7.70
C PRO A 103 3.16 4.93 -8.39
N VAL A 104 2.13 5.21 -7.58
CA VAL A 104 0.79 5.57 -8.06
C VAL A 104 0.42 6.96 -7.57
N ASN A 105 0.23 7.89 -8.51
CA ASN A 105 -0.22 9.25 -8.22
C ASN A 105 -1.71 9.38 -8.53
N LEU A 106 -2.52 9.71 -7.53
CA LEU A 106 -3.98 9.88 -7.67
C LEU A 106 -4.39 11.05 -8.60
N GLU A 107 -3.45 11.90 -9.01
CA GLU A 107 -3.69 12.98 -9.96
C GLU A 107 -3.50 12.56 -11.42
N ASP A 108 -3.04 11.33 -11.67
CA ASP A 108 -2.77 10.80 -13.01
C ASP A 108 -4.03 10.20 -13.70
N GLY A 109 -5.20 10.70 -13.36
CA GLY A 109 -6.48 10.29 -13.96
C GLY A 109 -6.83 8.84 -13.60
N ASP A 110 -7.13 8.03 -14.60
CA ASP A 110 -7.59 6.64 -14.41
C ASP A 110 -6.46 5.65 -14.10
N ASP A 111 -5.19 6.11 -14.03
CA ASP A 111 -4.03 5.23 -13.81
C ASP A 111 -4.18 4.39 -12.53
N VAL A 112 -4.71 4.97 -11.45
CA VAL A 112 -4.90 4.27 -10.17
C VAL A 112 -5.73 2.98 -10.32
N HIS A 113 -6.65 2.91 -11.27
CA HIS A 113 -7.52 1.75 -11.46
C HIS A 113 -6.81 0.52 -12.05
N TYR A 114 -5.59 0.67 -12.56
CA TYR A 114 -4.76 -0.47 -12.98
C TYR A 114 -4.05 -1.16 -11.80
N TRP A 115 -4.07 -0.57 -10.60
CA TRP A 115 -3.29 -1.00 -9.45
C TRP A 115 -4.20 -1.33 -8.27
N PRO A 116 -4.84 -2.50 -8.24
CA PRO A 116 -5.90 -2.82 -7.27
C PRO A 116 -5.44 -2.87 -5.82
N PHE A 117 -4.15 -3.13 -5.56
CA PHE A 117 -3.58 -3.18 -4.22
C PHE A 117 -2.58 -2.04 -4.00
N LEU A 118 -2.94 -1.11 -3.12
CA LEU A 118 -2.13 0.06 -2.78
C LEU A 118 -1.55 -0.06 -1.37
N VAL A 119 -0.31 0.41 -1.20
CA VAL A 119 0.38 0.55 0.10
C VAL A 119 0.73 2.00 0.33
N ALA A 120 0.39 2.55 1.50
CA ALA A 120 0.78 3.87 1.97
C ALA A 120 1.65 3.71 3.22
N GLY A 121 2.97 3.88 3.07
CA GLY A 121 3.91 4.00 4.19
C GLY A 121 3.78 5.36 4.85
N LEU A 122 4.18 5.51 6.13
CA LEU A 122 4.06 6.75 6.92
C LEU A 122 2.71 7.48 6.75
N ALA A 123 1.62 6.72 6.62
CA ALA A 123 0.29 7.27 6.34
C ALA A 123 -0.17 8.31 7.38
N GLY A 124 0.41 8.33 8.57
CA GLY A 124 0.19 9.36 9.58
C GLY A 124 0.75 10.75 9.23
N SER A 125 1.50 10.87 8.13
CA SER A 125 2.02 12.15 7.62
C SER A 125 1.28 12.67 6.40
N TRP A 126 0.40 11.90 5.79
CA TRP A 126 -0.25 12.25 4.53
C TRP A 126 -1.22 13.45 4.66
N GLN A 127 -1.38 14.17 3.57
CA GLN A 127 -2.39 15.23 3.47
C GLN A 127 -3.01 15.21 2.07
N LEU A 128 -4.05 14.38 1.90
CA LEU A 128 -4.74 14.28 0.62
C LEU A 128 -5.51 15.56 0.31
N THR A 129 -5.46 16.00 -0.94
CA THR A 129 -6.38 17.02 -1.46
C THR A 129 -7.77 16.44 -1.66
N ASP A 130 -8.78 17.29 -1.82
CA ASP A 130 -10.16 16.82 -2.08
C ASP A 130 -10.23 16.02 -3.39
N GLN A 131 -9.44 16.40 -4.41
CA GLN A 131 -9.37 15.66 -5.67
C GLN A 131 -8.73 14.28 -5.46
N GLN A 132 -7.62 14.19 -4.73
CA GLN A 132 -6.96 12.92 -4.42
C GLN A 132 -7.88 12.02 -3.57
N ALA A 133 -8.56 12.59 -2.59
CA ALA A 133 -9.51 11.85 -1.77
C ALA A 133 -10.68 11.30 -2.60
N ALA A 134 -11.22 12.07 -3.54
CA ALA A 134 -12.28 11.61 -4.44
C ALA A 134 -11.80 10.48 -5.37
N SER A 135 -10.59 10.61 -5.96
CA SER A 135 -9.99 9.58 -6.81
C SER A 135 -9.74 8.29 -6.02
N LEU A 136 -9.19 8.39 -4.80
CA LEU A 136 -8.95 7.23 -3.94
C LEU A 136 -10.27 6.55 -3.54
N ARG A 137 -11.31 7.33 -3.17
CA ARG A 137 -12.63 6.78 -2.86
C ARG A 137 -13.20 5.98 -4.03
N GLU A 138 -13.18 6.56 -5.23
CA GLU A 138 -13.67 5.89 -6.43
C GLU A 138 -12.92 4.58 -6.70
N HIS A 139 -11.60 4.61 -6.58
CA HIS A 139 -10.75 3.42 -6.71
C HIS A 139 -11.15 2.31 -5.72
N LEU A 140 -11.26 2.64 -4.43
CA LEU A 140 -11.58 1.69 -3.38
C LEU A 140 -12.98 1.07 -3.53
N LEU A 141 -13.97 1.89 -3.89
CA LEU A 141 -15.35 1.43 -4.11
C LEU A 141 -15.51 0.62 -5.41
N ARG A 142 -14.57 0.70 -6.35
CA ARG A 142 -14.53 -0.12 -7.56
C ARG A 142 -13.77 -1.44 -7.40
N GLY A 143 -13.41 -1.82 -6.20
CA GLY A 143 -12.70 -3.08 -5.93
C GLY A 143 -11.23 -2.91 -5.55
N GLY A 144 -10.72 -1.68 -5.46
CA GLY A 144 -9.38 -1.41 -4.96
C GLY A 144 -9.26 -1.68 -3.46
N PHE A 145 -8.02 -1.78 -3.00
CA PHE A 145 -7.67 -1.98 -1.59
C PHE A 145 -6.49 -1.09 -1.20
N LEU A 146 -6.53 -0.53 0.01
CA LEU A 146 -5.46 0.29 0.56
C LEU A 146 -4.96 -0.28 1.88
N PHE A 147 -3.66 -0.51 1.97
CA PHE A 147 -2.97 -0.81 3.22
C PHE A 147 -2.21 0.43 3.71
N CYS A 148 -2.57 0.93 4.90
CA CYS A 148 -1.95 2.09 5.57
C CYS A 148 -1.06 1.60 6.71
N ASP A 149 0.22 1.97 6.68
CA ASP A 149 1.24 1.47 7.61
C ASP A 149 2.16 2.57 8.13
N SER A 150 3.06 2.21 9.03
CA SER A 150 4.18 3.01 9.51
C SER A 150 3.79 4.31 10.19
N PHE A 151 2.81 4.32 11.11
CA PHE A 151 2.50 5.53 11.89
C PHE A 151 2.10 5.26 13.34
N PHE A 152 2.46 6.20 14.20
CA PHE A 152 2.43 6.01 15.65
C PHE A 152 1.90 7.24 16.37
N GLY A 153 1.16 7.00 17.44
CA GLY A 153 0.74 8.02 18.38
C GLY A 153 -0.46 8.86 17.91
N GLU A 154 -1.12 9.45 18.87
CA GLU A 154 -2.38 10.20 18.70
C GLU A 154 -2.26 11.33 17.67
N ARG A 155 -1.14 12.05 17.68
CA ARG A 155 -0.93 13.16 16.75
C ARG A 155 -0.94 12.71 15.28
N ASN A 156 -0.23 11.61 14.97
CA ASN A 156 -0.19 11.07 13.62
C ASN A 156 -1.53 10.46 13.24
N TYR A 157 -2.21 9.84 14.21
CA TYR A 157 -3.54 9.30 13.98
C TYR A 157 -4.57 10.38 13.60
N VAL A 158 -4.56 11.53 14.27
CA VAL A 158 -5.45 12.66 13.93
C VAL A 158 -5.19 13.15 12.50
N VAL A 159 -3.93 13.30 12.10
CA VAL A 159 -3.56 13.71 10.73
C VAL A 159 -4.02 12.66 9.71
N PHE A 160 -3.79 11.39 10.01
CA PHE A 160 -4.25 10.27 9.19
C PHE A 160 -5.78 10.29 9.02
N GLU A 161 -6.50 10.37 10.13
CA GLU A 161 -7.96 10.34 10.14
C GLU A 161 -8.57 11.52 9.39
N GLU A 162 -7.97 12.72 9.46
CA GLU A 162 -8.44 13.90 8.73
C GLU A 162 -8.48 13.66 7.21
N SER A 163 -7.43 13.07 6.63
CA SER A 163 -7.42 12.72 5.20
C SER A 163 -8.36 11.56 4.88
N LEU A 164 -8.40 10.52 5.74
CA LEU A 164 -9.29 9.38 5.51
C LEU A 164 -10.77 9.77 5.58
N ARG A 165 -11.15 10.72 6.43
CA ARG A 165 -12.52 11.28 6.49
C ARG A 165 -12.91 12.05 5.24
N ARG A 166 -11.96 12.59 4.47
CA ARG A 166 -12.24 13.15 3.13
C ARG A 166 -12.52 12.05 2.11
N VAL A 167 -11.85 10.91 2.24
CA VAL A 167 -12.11 9.74 1.39
C VAL A 167 -13.46 9.12 1.74
N PHE A 168 -13.72 8.91 3.04
CA PHE A 168 -14.94 8.27 3.57
C PHE A 168 -15.61 9.13 4.65
N PRO A 169 -16.34 10.17 4.27
CA PRO A 169 -17.07 11.01 5.24
C PRO A 169 -18.28 10.29 5.85
N ASP A 170 -18.76 9.25 5.20
CA ASP A 170 -19.99 8.51 5.46
C ASP A 170 -19.75 7.12 6.07
N ARG A 171 -18.48 6.71 6.29
CA ARG A 171 -18.14 5.36 6.78
C ARG A 171 -17.33 5.44 8.07
N PRO A 172 -17.63 4.58 9.05
CA PRO A 172 -16.83 4.52 10.28
C PRO A 172 -15.49 3.83 10.03
N ILE A 173 -14.48 4.19 10.82
CA ILE A 173 -13.30 3.38 11.03
C ILE A 173 -13.62 2.38 12.13
N ILE A 174 -13.55 1.08 11.84
CA ILE A 174 -13.84 0.00 12.78
C ILE A 174 -12.53 -0.60 13.32
N ASP A 175 -12.58 -1.16 14.53
CA ASP A 175 -11.50 -1.99 15.05
C ASP A 175 -11.69 -3.42 14.54
N LEU A 176 -10.61 -4.05 14.06
CA LEU A 176 -10.62 -5.44 13.61
C LEU A 176 -10.28 -6.36 14.78
N THR A 177 -10.93 -7.51 14.80
CA THR A 177 -10.69 -8.58 15.78
C THR A 177 -9.78 -9.67 15.18
N ASP A 178 -9.23 -10.54 16.03
CA ASP A 178 -8.28 -11.58 15.60
C ASP A 178 -8.89 -12.59 14.63
N ASP A 179 -10.21 -12.75 14.61
CA ASP A 179 -10.96 -13.64 13.72
C ASP A 179 -11.30 -13.03 12.35
N HIS A 180 -10.88 -11.78 12.09
CA HIS A 180 -11.16 -11.14 10.81
C HIS A 180 -10.50 -11.91 9.65
N PRO A 181 -11.20 -12.17 8.52
CA PRO A 181 -10.72 -12.98 7.40
C PRO A 181 -9.37 -12.56 6.83
N ILE A 182 -9.02 -11.27 6.91
CA ILE A 182 -7.75 -10.75 6.41
C ILE A 182 -6.53 -11.38 7.11
N PHE A 183 -6.67 -11.81 8.37
CA PHE A 183 -5.60 -12.49 9.11
C PHE A 183 -5.52 -13.98 8.81
N HIS A 184 -6.44 -14.52 7.98
CA HIS A 184 -6.57 -15.95 7.71
C HIS A 184 -6.67 -16.31 6.23
N SER A 185 -6.41 -15.35 5.33
CA SER A 185 -6.63 -15.53 3.88
C SER A 185 -5.74 -16.61 3.25
N VAL A 186 -4.48 -16.75 3.69
CA VAL A 186 -3.51 -17.76 3.25
C VAL A 186 -2.85 -18.44 4.43
N PHE A 187 -2.38 -17.64 5.38
CA PHE A 187 -1.78 -18.09 6.64
C PHE A 187 -2.74 -17.82 7.78
N ASP A 188 -2.80 -18.75 8.72
CA ASP A 188 -3.51 -18.53 9.98
C ASP A 188 -2.62 -17.70 10.92
N LEU A 189 -3.04 -16.45 11.21
CA LEU A 189 -2.32 -15.50 12.03
C LEU A 189 -3.18 -15.10 13.24
N PRO A 190 -3.25 -15.96 14.25
CA PRO A 190 -3.99 -15.63 15.47
C PRO A 190 -3.28 -14.56 16.29
N ASN A 191 -4.04 -13.85 17.12
CA ASN A 191 -3.54 -12.85 18.08
C ASN A 191 -2.88 -11.60 17.46
N MET A 192 -3.26 -11.22 16.24
CA MET A 192 -2.73 -10.03 15.57
C MET A 192 -2.99 -8.74 16.37
N THR A 193 -4.10 -8.68 17.11
CA THR A 193 -4.46 -7.51 17.92
C THR A 193 -3.58 -7.30 19.16
N SER A 194 -2.79 -8.28 19.54
CA SER A 194 -1.87 -8.23 20.70
C SER A 194 -0.39 -8.20 20.33
N VAL A 195 -0.06 -8.36 19.04
CA VAL A 195 1.33 -8.36 18.58
C VAL A 195 1.69 -7.00 18.00
N VAL A 196 2.86 -6.50 18.39
CA VAL A 196 3.47 -5.28 17.87
C VAL A 196 4.52 -5.65 16.84
N ILE A 197 4.46 -5.05 15.66
CA ILE A 197 5.53 -5.05 14.68
C ILE A 197 6.20 -3.67 14.78
N PRO A 198 7.40 -3.59 15.38
CA PRO A 198 8.01 -2.32 15.74
C PRO A 198 8.75 -1.68 14.58
N ASN A 199 8.88 -0.36 14.63
CA ASN A 199 9.79 0.38 13.78
C ASN A 199 11.26 -0.04 14.00
N ALA A 200 12.06 -0.15 12.93
CA ALA A 200 13.46 -0.57 12.98
C ALA A 200 14.33 0.33 13.85
N ASN A 201 14.07 1.64 13.91
CA ASN A 201 14.79 2.54 14.80
C ASN A 201 14.61 2.18 16.27
N SER A 202 13.44 1.68 16.66
CA SER A 202 13.21 1.22 18.03
C SER A 202 13.92 -0.10 18.31
N VAL A 203 14.00 -0.97 17.32
CA VAL A 203 14.71 -2.26 17.41
C VAL A 203 16.23 -2.05 17.50
N PHE A 204 16.81 -1.27 16.59
CA PHE A 204 18.26 -1.14 16.44
C PHE A 204 18.89 -0.20 17.45
N TRP A 205 18.18 0.85 17.87
CA TRP A 205 18.73 1.94 18.66
C TRP A 205 18.03 2.16 20.00
N GLY A 206 16.97 1.41 20.29
CA GLY A 206 16.11 1.65 21.44
C GLY A 206 15.49 3.07 21.45
N ARG A 207 15.49 3.74 20.30
CA ARG A 207 15.01 5.12 20.16
C ARG A 207 13.61 5.15 19.58
N GLY A 208 12.87 6.13 20.06
CA GLY A 208 11.62 6.48 19.40
C GLY A 208 10.42 5.64 19.77
N GLY A 209 10.53 4.75 20.71
CA GLY A 209 9.44 3.99 21.31
C GLY A 209 8.25 3.84 20.38
N PHE A 210 8.24 2.85 19.54
CA PHE A 210 7.12 2.51 18.65
C PHE A 210 5.75 2.47 19.34
N MET A 211 5.73 2.56 20.65
CA MET A 211 4.54 2.62 21.53
C MET A 211 4.19 4.03 22.01
N ARG A 212 4.68 5.07 21.37
CA ARG A 212 4.41 6.46 21.81
C ARG A 212 2.93 6.85 21.83
N GLY A 213 2.07 6.09 21.20
CA GLY A 213 0.64 6.36 21.15
C GLY A 213 -0.25 5.30 21.80
N GLY A 214 0.31 4.32 22.49
CA GLY A 214 -0.43 3.23 23.11
C GLY A 214 -0.26 1.89 22.39
N PRO A 215 -1.14 0.90 22.64
CA PRO A 215 -1.05 -0.43 22.05
C PRO A 215 -1.28 -0.40 20.54
N PRO A 216 -0.77 -1.41 19.79
CA PRO A 216 -1.05 -1.55 18.37
C PRO A 216 -2.55 -1.80 18.16
N ARG A 217 -3.09 -1.26 17.07
CA ARG A 217 -4.50 -1.46 16.72
C ARG A 217 -4.62 -1.72 15.21
N TRP A 218 -5.28 -2.80 14.89
CA TRP A 218 -5.72 -3.10 13.54
C TRP A 218 -7.11 -2.53 13.34
N ARG A 219 -7.23 -1.65 12.37
CA ARG A 219 -8.47 -0.95 12.07
C ARG A 219 -8.75 -1.01 10.57
N GLY A 220 -9.95 -0.60 10.17
CA GLY A 220 -10.26 -0.55 8.77
C GLY A 220 -11.53 0.20 8.43
N VAL A 221 -11.78 0.31 7.13
CA VAL A 221 -13.03 0.80 6.56
C VAL A 221 -13.61 -0.28 5.65
N GLU A 222 -14.89 -0.56 5.81
CA GLU A 222 -15.65 -1.49 4.97
C GLU A 222 -16.52 -0.75 3.96
N ASP A 223 -16.79 -1.38 2.81
CA ASP A 223 -17.77 -0.92 1.84
C ASP A 223 -19.21 -1.32 2.24
N GLU A 224 -20.17 -1.15 1.33
CA GLU A 224 -21.60 -1.46 1.60
C GLU A 224 -21.88 -2.95 1.71
N GLU A 225 -21.03 -3.77 1.09
CA GLU A 225 -21.09 -5.23 1.11
C GLU A 225 -20.36 -5.83 2.32
N GLY A 226 -19.72 -5.02 3.17
CA GLY A 226 -18.92 -5.47 4.31
C GLY A 226 -17.53 -5.98 3.91
N ARG A 227 -17.05 -5.66 2.70
CA ARG A 227 -15.69 -5.93 2.27
C ARG A 227 -14.76 -4.88 2.87
N LEU A 228 -13.69 -5.31 3.52
CA LEU A 228 -12.65 -4.39 3.97
C LEU A 228 -11.94 -3.77 2.75
N VAL A 229 -11.98 -2.45 2.64
CA VAL A 229 -11.34 -1.69 1.53
C VAL A 229 -10.11 -0.91 1.98
N VAL A 230 -9.99 -0.63 3.27
CA VAL A 230 -8.81 -0.02 3.88
C VAL A 230 -8.41 -0.82 5.11
N LEU A 231 -7.16 -1.29 5.15
CA LEU A 231 -6.53 -1.83 6.36
C LEU A 231 -5.60 -0.77 6.96
N ILE A 232 -5.66 -0.61 8.28
CA ILE A 232 -4.91 0.40 9.02
C ILE A 232 -4.09 -0.30 10.12
N ALA A 233 -2.76 -0.26 9.99
CA ALA A 233 -1.81 -0.81 10.96
C ALA A 233 -1.33 0.27 11.96
N TYR A 234 -2.26 0.78 12.77
CA TYR A 234 -1.95 1.85 13.72
C TYR A 234 -1.06 1.38 14.86
N ASN A 235 0.01 2.12 15.17
CA ASN A 235 1.08 1.76 16.09
C ASN A 235 1.82 0.47 15.70
N ASN A 236 1.91 0.19 14.43
CA ASN A 236 2.72 -0.86 13.82
C ASN A 236 3.57 -0.29 12.68
N ASP A 237 4.59 -1.05 12.29
CA ASP A 237 5.48 -0.77 11.17
C ASP A 237 5.79 -2.08 10.45
N VAL A 238 4.84 -2.51 9.62
CA VAL A 238 4.91 -3.81 8.95
C VAL A 238 5.94 -3.78 7.82
N ALA A 239 6.01 -2.65 7.11
CA ALA A 239 6.90 -2.49 5.98
C ALA A 239 8.37 -2.38 6.40
N ASP A 240 8.68 -1.85 7.58
CA ASP A 240 10.01 -1.95 8.18
C ASP A 240 10.46 -3.41 8.36
N ALA A 241 9.57 -4.29 8.80
CA ALA A 241 9.90 -5.71 8.91
C ALA A 241 10.13 -6.38 7.54
N TRP A 242 9.54 -5.85 6.47
CA TRP A 242 9.85 -6.28 5.10
C TRP A 242 11.19 -5.72 4.63
N GLN A 243 11.45 -4.42 4.89
CA GLN A 243 12.70 -3.74 4.50
C GLN A 243 13.92 -4.38 5.16
N TRP A 244 13.82 -4.74 6.43
CA TRP A 244 14.90 -5.30 7.23
C TRP A 244 14.85 -6.82 7.38
N ALA A 245 14.17 -7.51 6.47
CA ALA A 245 13.96 -8.96 6.55
C ALA A 245 15.26 -9.79 6.51
N ASP A 246 16.32 -9.26 5.95
CA ASP A 246 17.64 -9.87 5.87
C ASP A 246 18.65 -9.35 6.95
N ASP A 247 18.25 -8.39 7.79
CA ASP A 247 19.10 -7.88 8.87
C ASP A 247 18.92 -8.72 10.14
N PRO A 248 20.00 -9.36 10.65
CA PRO A 248 19.92 -10.23 11.82
C PRO A 248 19.58 -9.51 13.13
N ARG A 249 19.60 -8.18 13.14
CA ARG A 249 19.19 -7.38 14.31
C ARG A 249 17.68 -7.25 14.42
N TYR A 250 16.94 -7.38 13.29
CA TYR A 250 15.48 -7.37 13.34
C TYR A 250 14.97 -8.78 13.69
N PRO A 251 14.07 -8.93 14.69
CA PRO A 251 13.63 -10.25 15.16
C PRO A 251 13.00 -11.10 14.07
N ALA A 252 13.56 -12.27 13.80
CA ALA A 252 13.12 -13.14 12.70
C ALA A 252 11.65 -13.58 12.82
N GLU A 253 11.12 -13.75 14.02
CA GLU A 253 9.72 -14.05 14.25
C GLU A 253 8.79 -12.91 13.80
N LEU A 254 9.18 -11.66 14.00
CA LEU A 254 8.41 -10.49 13.56
C LEU A 254 8.50 -10.30 12.04
N VAL A 255 9.68 -10.54 11.47
CA VAL A 255 9.83 -10.60 10.00
C VAL A 255 8.90 -11.64 9.39
N ASN A 256 8.93 -12.86 9.91
CA ASN A 256 8.06 -13.95 9.43
C ASN A 256 6.58 -13.61 9.56
N LEU A 257 6.18 -12.98 10.67
CA LEU A 257 4.81 -12.55 10.88
C LEU A 257 4.40 -11.47 9.86
N ALA A 258 5.22 -10.42 9.72
CA ALA A 258 4.94 -9.32 8.80
C ALA A 258 4.87 -9.77 7.33
N LEU A 259 5.75 -10.68 6.90
CA LEU A 259 5.73 -11.23 5.54
C LEU A 259 4.49 -12.08 5.28
N ARG A 260 4.10 -12.94 6.23
CA ARG A 260 2.85 -13.71 6.13
C ARG A 260 1.62 -12.81 6.11
N LEU A 261 1.61 -11.76 6.93
CA LEU A 261 0.55 -10.76 6.93
C LEU A 261 0.47 -10.06 5.58
N GLY A 262 1.60 -9.61 5.01
CA GLY A 262 1.64 -8.99 3.69
C GLY A 262 1.06 -9.88 2.59
N VAL A 263 1.37 -11.19 2.64
CA VAL A 263 0.77 -12.18 1.72
C VAL A 263 -0.75 -12.29 1.95
N ASN A 264 -1.20 -12.39 3.20
CA ASN A 264 -2.62 -12.44 3.53
C ASN A 264 -3.37 -11.22 3.01
N VAL A 265 -2.83 -10.01 3.26
CA VAL A 265 -3.45 -8.73 2.86
C VAL A 265 -3.55 -8.63 1.34
N ALA A 266 -2.46 -8.94 0.60
CA ALA A 266 -2.46 -8.92 -0.85
C ALA A 266 -3.45 -9.94 -1.45
N MET A 267 -3.51 -11.14 -0.90
CA MET A 267 -4.45 -12.17 -1.38
C MET A 267 -5.89 -11.86 -0.99
N TYR A 268 -6.14 -11.28 0.19
CA TYR A 268 -7.46 -10.76 0.56
C TYR A 268 -7.94 -9.72 -0.46
N ALA A 269 -7.09 -8.75 -0.79
CA ALA A 269 -7.41 -7.70 -1.77
C ALA A 269 -7.74 -8.25 -3.17
N MET A 270 -7.19 -9.41 -3.54
CA MET A 270 -7.46 -10.05 -4.84
C MET A 270 -8.69 -10.94 -4.86
N THR A 271 -9.21 -11.37 -3.70
CA THR A 271 -10.26 -12.41 -3.63
C THR A 271 -11.58 -11.90 -3.06
N HIS A 272 -11.59 -10.72 -2.50
CA HIS A 272 -12.74 -10.06 -1.90
C HIS A 272 -12.97 -8.70 -2.55
#